data_f1f598b371d6663372e65c92f893e655
#
_entry.id   f1f598b371d6663372e65c92f893e655
#
_cell.length_a   1.000
_cell.length_b   1.000
_cell.length_c   1.000
_cell.angle_alpha   90.00
_cell.angle_beta   90.00
_cell.angle_gamma   90.00
#
_symmetry.space_group_name_H-M   'P 1'
#
loop_
_entity.id
_entity.type
_entity.pdbx_description
1 polymer ?
#
loop_
_entity_poly.entity_id
_entity_poly.type
_entity_poly.pdbx_seq_one_letter_code
_entity_poly.pdbx_strand_id
1 'polypeptide(L)'
;MLVALSGGSDSVALLWLMLELAEAGDINVTAAAHFNHRLRSMAKRDEEFCRELTTRAGVNLIVGSSDVRQLAQVERLSVEDAARRERYAFLARTAAEISVDCVATGHTQDDQAETLLLKIVRGAGMRGVGGIYPVRGLYVRPLLDVTREELQEYLRVRGDRWMDDESNQDLTNPRNRMRHVTLPFLEQASGMSVRTHLSRTAILAGEDAILLDRLATEQLHELGHRSTNGIDFDSRLLRALPTSICRRFLLEAMRSQSSREIGFDHVEAALDVLWGRSRAAQTPGGRWELLEEKLFLVQKPKTFKANSFSYTLQIPGEVDVPEGSCRITAERLDLSQRSSFLKQRLLDNTLVVSSEVKELVVRSRHPGDRLVLPGGRGRKKVQDLFIDAKVPRPVRDTIPVVATPDGRVVWIPGYGTSADFELSEFQGGVILLKLSRVGGKA
;
A
#
# COMPACT_ATOMS: atom_id res chain seq x y z
N MET A 1 -14.89 25.16 9.11
CA MET A 1 -13.47 24.75 9.22
C MET A 1 -13.02 24.73 10.67
N LEU A 2 -12.00 23.94 11.01
CA LEU A 2 -11.31 23.91 12.31
C LEU A 2 -9.96 24.62 12.16
N VAL A 3 -9.60 25.53 13.08
CA VAL A 3 -8.29 26.23 13.06
C VAL A 3 -7.34 25.59 14.09
N ALA A 4 -6.19 25.10 13.65
CA ALA A 4 -5.17 24.56 14.54
C ALA A 4 -4.39 25.69 15.21
N LEU A 5 -4.49 25.81 16.54
CA LEU A 5 -3.93 26.89 17.35
C LEU A 5 -2.86 26.36 18.30
N SER A 6 -1.60 26.75 18.10
CA SER A 6 -0.48 26.39 18.99
C SER A 6 -0.13 27.49 20.01
N GLY A 7 -0.57 28.70 19.79
CA GLY A 7 -0.21 29.89 20.56
C GLY A 7 0.95 30.71 19.97
N GLY A 8 1.72 30.15 19.05
CA GLY A 8 2.78 30.87 18.33
C GLY A 8 2.25 31.85 17.29
N SER A 9 3.08 32.83 16.87
CA SER A 9 2.70 33.93 15.96
C SER A 9 1.92 33.47 14.74
N ASP A 10 2.40 32.43 14.05
CA ASP A 10 1.82 31.96 12.80
C ASP A 10 0.39 31.41 13.00
N SER A 11 0.15 30.69 14.10
CA SER A 11 -1.17 30.13 14.43
C SER A 11 -2.14 31.15 14.99
N VAL A 12 -1.64 32.18 15.70
CA VAL A 12 -2.45 33.27 16.19
C VAL A 12 -2.89 34.17 15.03
N ALA A 13 -1.98 34.52 14.13
CA ALA A 13 -2.31 35.24 12.91
C ALA A 13 -3.29 34.45 12.02
N LEU A 14 -3.09 33.13 11.87
CA LEU A 14 -4.04 32.29 11.15
C LEU A 14 -5.45 32.39 11.73
N LEU A 15 -5.59 32.31 13.06
CA LEU A 15 -6.92 32.39 13.68
C LEU A 15 -7.62 33.72 13.33
N TRP A 16 -6.93 34.85 13.49
CA TRP A 16 -7.51 36.14 13.19
C TRP A 16 -7.86 36.32 11.71
N LEU A 17 -6.96 35.96 10.81
CA LEU A 17 -7.22 36.07 9.37
C LEU A 17 -8.39 35.17 8.93
N MET A 18 -8.52 33.97 9.50
CA MET A 18 -9.67 33.10 9.19
C MET A 18 -10.98 33.68 9.75
N LEU A 19 -10.94 34.38 10.89
CA LEU A 19 -12.12 35.06 11.44
C LEU A 19 -12.52 36.27 10.59
N GLU A 20 -11.58 37.07 10.10
CA GLU A 20 -11.84 38.17 9.17
C GLU A 20 -12.51 37.69 7.87
N LEU A 21 -12.03 36.55 7.30
CA LEU A 21 -12.67 35.92 6.15
C LEU A 21 -14.07 35.35 6.49
N ALA A 22 -14.26 34.88 7.72
CA ALA A 22 -15.58 34.45 8.17
C ALA A 22 -16.57 35.59 8.33
N GLU A 23 -16.14 36.77 8.83
CA GLU A 23 -16.93 37.97 8.90
C GLU A 23 -17.30 38.51 7.51
N ALA A 24 -16.41 38.36 6.53
CA ALA A 24 -16.68 38.67 5.13
C ALA A 24 -17.66 37.68 4.45
N GLY A 25 -17.94 36.54 5.08
CA GLY A 25 -18.86 35.52 4.58
C GLY A 25 -18.22 34.46 3.63
N ASP A 26 -16.90 34.50 3.46
CA ASP A 26 -16.18 33.61 2.54
C ASP A 26 -16.03 32.19 3.10
N ILE A 27 -15.93 32.05 4.42
CA ILE A 27 -15.73 30.79 5.12
C ILE A 27 -16.52 30.72 6.43
N ASN A 28 -16.57 29.52 7.03
CA ASN A 28 -17.15 29.36 8.38
C ASN A 28 -16.08 28.73 9.32
N VAL A 29 -15.71 29.45 10.38
CA VAL A 29 -14.84 28.98 11.46
C VAL A 29 -15.70 28.43 12.59
N THR A 30 -15.73 27.10 12.72
CA THR A 30 -16.55 26.39 13.71
C THR A 30 -15.89 26.37 15.10
N ALA A 31 -14.57 26.12 15.15
CA ALA A 31 -13.80 26.02 16.39
C ALA A 31 -12.31 26.22 16.12
N ALA A 32 -11.56 26.49 17.19
CA ALA A 32 -10.09 26.34 17.25
C ALA A 32 -9.72 25.06 18.01
N ALA A 33 -8.58 24.45 17.67
CA ALA A 33 -8.08 23.24 18.33
C ALA A 33 -6.64 23.43 18.82
N HIS A 34 -6.41 23.22 20.11
CA HIS A 34 -5.09 23.24 20.73
C HIS A 34 -4.68 21.83 21.18
N PHE A 35 -3.45 21.42 20.89
CA PHE A 35 -2.93 20.14 21.33
C PHE A 35 -1.76 20.33 22.30
N ASN A 36 -1.97 19.93 23.56
CA ASN A 36 -0.97 20.02 24.62
C ASN A 36 -0.12 18.74 24.66
N HIS A 37 1.14 18.85 24.26
CA HIS A 37 2.09 17.74 24.20
C HIS A 37 2.60 17.24 25.55
N ARG A 38 2.30 17.96 26.65
CA ARG A 38 2.80 17.67 28.03
C ARG A 38 4.31 17.48 28.15
N LEU A 39 5.07 18.09 27.23
CA LEU A 39 6.54 17.96 27.20
C LEU A 39 7.25 18.89 28.19
N ARG A 40 6.57 19.95 28.64
CA ARG A 40 7.17 21.05 29.42
C ARG A 40 6.27 21.50 30.54
N SER A 41 6.90 22.13 31.57
CA SER A 41 6.18 22.85 32.62
C SER A 41 5.36 24.01 32.08
N MET A 42 5.77 24.62 30.97
CA MET A 42 5.10 25.75 30.31
C MET A 42 3.87 25.37 29.48
N ALA A 43 3.62 24.07 29.20
CA ALA A 43 2.51 23.64 28.39
C ALA A 43 1.11 24.03 28.92
N LYS A 44 0.99 24.26 30.24
CA LYS A 44 -0.24 24.81 30.83
C LYS A 44 -0.43 26.29 30.48
N ARG A 45 0.65 27.08 30.48
CA ARG A 45 0.62 28.51 30.13
C ARG A 45 0.23 28.71 28.67
N ASP A 46 0.73 27.85 27.77
CA ASP A 46 0.37 27.90 26.35
C ASP A 46 -1.12 27.59 26.14
N GLU A 47 -1.65 26.62 26.88
CA GLU A 47 -3.07 26.28 26.86
C GLU A 47 -3.94 27.41 27.43
N GLU A 48 -3.54 28.01 28.56
CA GLU A 48 -4.24 29.14 29.16
C GLU A 48 -4.27 30.33 28.19
N PHE A 49 -3.16 30.65 27.55
CA PHE A 49 -3.08 31.69 26.52
C PHE A 49 -4.06 31.41 25.36
N CYS A 50 -4.10 30.17 24.85
CA CYS A 50 -5.02 29.81 23.79
C CYS A 50 -6.49 29.95 24.23
N ARG A 51 -6.84 29.64 25.48
CA ARG A 51 -8.19 29.82 26.05
C ARG A 51 -8.58 31.28 26.14
N GLU A 52 -7.69 32.13 26.65
CA GLU A 52 -7.92 33.58 26.72
C GLU A 52 -8.11 34.17 25.32
N LEU A 53 -7.24 33.82 24.37
CA LEU A 53 -7.30 34.26 22.99
C LEU A 53 -8.63 33.90 22.33
N THR A 54 -9.04 32.64 22.43
CA THR A 54 -10.27 32.15 21.80
C THR A 54 -11.53 32.70 22.47
N THR A 55 -11.51 32.93 23.78
CA THR A 55 -12.59 33.63 24.49
C THR A 55 -12.75 35.03 23.96
N ARG A 56 -11.65 35.79 23.80
CA ARG A 56 -11.66 37.15 23.22
C ARG A 56 -12.13 37.15 21.76
N ALA A 57 -11.78 36.13 21.02
CA ALA A 57 -12.14 35.91 19.60
C ALA A 57 -13.58 35.41 19.41
N GLY A 58 -14.30 35.03 20.48
CA GLY A 58 -15.66 34.49 20.39
C GLY A 58 -15.72 33.07 19.74
N VAL A 59 -14.63 32.31 19.78
CA VAL A 59 -14.50 30.96 19.12
C VAL A 59 -14.36 29.88 20.17
N ASN A 60 -15.06 28.79 19.99
CA ASN A 60 -14.92 27.62 20.87
C ASN A 60 -13.52 26.96 20.74
N LEU A 61 -12.86 26.66 21.87
CA LEU A 61 -11.57 25.97 21.91
C LEU A 61 -11.73 24.52 22.33
N ILE A 62 -11.28 23.60 21.47
CA ILE A 62 -11.20 22.18 21.77
C ILE A 62 -9.74 21.84 22.10
N VAL A 63 -9.53 21.28 23.30
CA VAL A 63 -8.17 20.96 23.78
C VAL A 63 -7.97 19.45 23.84
N GLY A 64 -6.88 18.98 23.24
CA GLY A 64 -6.42 17.61 23.36
C GLY A 64 -5.05 17.53 24.03
N SER A 65 -4.72 16.39 24.62
CA SER A 65 -3.40 16.18 25.20
C SER A 65 -2.98 14.71 25.17
N SER A 66 -1.67 14.43 25.05
CA SER A 66 -1.10 13.10 25.26
C SER A 66 0.30 13.19 25.86
N ASP A 67 0.74 12.07 26.48
CA ASP A 67 2.13 11.90 26.89
C ASP A 67 2.97 11.42 25.70
N VAL A 68 3.50 12.41 24.96
CA VAL A 68 4.26 12.14 23.75
C VAL A 68 5.57 11.41 24.02
N ARG A 69 6.19 11.57 25.21
CA ARG A 69 7.45 10.88 25.56
C ARG A 69 7.23 9.38 25.70
N GLN A 70 6.16 8.99 26.36
CA GLN A 70 5.79 7.60 26.51
C GLN A 70 5.52 6.96 25.14
N LEU A 71 4.78 7.64 24.27
CA LEU A 71 4.48 7.17 22.92
C LEU A 71 5.74 7.00 22.07
N ALA A 72 6.65 7.98 22.11
CA ALA A 72 7.91 7.93 21.39
C ALA A 72 8.75 6.70 21.77
N GLN A 73 8.79 6.34 23.06
CA GLN A 73 9.48 5.15 23.55
C GLN A 73 8.82 3.85 23.06
N VAL A 74 7.50 3.74 23.18
CA VAL A 74 6.75 2.54 22.79
C VAL A 74 6.85 2.27 21.29
N GLU A 75 6.73 3.32 20.47
CA GLU A 75 6.71 3.18 19.02
C GLU A 75 8.10 3.34 18.35
N ARG A 76 9.15 3.61 19.13
CA ARG A 76 10.53 3.84 18.66
C ARG A 76 10.61 4.99 17.65
N LEU A 77 9.88 6.06 17.91
CA LEU A 77 9.87 7.29 17.12
C LEU A 77 10.73 8.36 17.79
N SER A 78 11.11 9.39 17.03
CA SER A 78 11.59 10.63 17.65
C SER A 78 10.44 11.30 18.41
N VAL A 79 10.76 12.06 19.46
CA VAL A 79 9.75 12.82 20.23
C VAL A 79 8.98 13.78 19.31
N GLU A 80 9.65 14.37 18.31
CA GLU A 80 9.05 15.28 17.33
C GLU A 80 8.07 14.55 16.42
N ASP A 81 8.42 13.37 15.89
CA ASP A 81 7.54 12.58 15.04
C ASP A 81 6.31 12.09 15.82
N ALA A 82 6.52 11.63 17.07
CA ALA A 82 5.43 11.23 17.94
C ALA A 82 4.48 12.40 18.24
N ALA A 83 5.03 13.59 18.58
CA ALA A 83 4.27 14.80 18.80
C ALA A 83 3.46 15.22 17.57
N ARG A 84 4.11 15.22 16.42
CA ARG A 84 3.47 15.52 15.14
C ARG A 84 2.33 14.55 14.85
N ARG A 85 2.56 13.25 14.98
CA ARG A 85 1.55 12.21 14.72
C ARG A 85 0.33 12.36 15.61
N GLU A 86 0.52 12.52 16.92
CA GLU A 86 -0.56 12.69 17.89
C GLU A 86 -1.38 13.96 17.61
N ARG A 87 -0.70 15.07 17.33
CA ARG A 87 -1.36 16.31 16.96
C ARG A 87 -2.27 16.15 15.73
N TYR A 88 -1.75 15.50 14.67
CA TYR A 88 -2.54 15.29 13.46
C TYR A 88 -3.70 14.30 13.70
N ALA A 89 -3.49 13.26 14.50
CA ALA A 89 -4.55 12.32 14.88
C ALA A 89 -5.65 13.00 15.71
N PHE A 90 -5.27 13.87 16.67
CA PHE A 90 -6.22 14.68 17.42
C PHE A 90 -7.03 15.61 16.51
N LEU A 91 -6.37 16.38 15.66
CA LEU A 91 -7.04 17.30 14.74
C LEU A 91 -8.01 16.58 13.80
N ALA A 92 -7.66 15.40 13.29
CA ALA A 92 -8.54 14.62 12.44
C ALA A 92 -9.76 14.08 13.19
N ARG A 93 -9.60 13.58 14.42
CA ARG A 93 -10.72 13.14 15.27
C ARG A 93 -11.66 14.31 15.58
N THR A 94 -11.11 15.43 16.04
CA THR A 94 -11.89 16.63 16.36
C THR A 94 -12.66 17.12 15.15
N ALA A 95 -12.04 17.17 13.97
CA ALA A 95 -12.72 17.60 12.75
C ALA A 95 -13.91 16.69 12.39
N ALA A 96 -13.76 15.38 12.57
CA ALA A 96 -14.83 14.40 12.35
C ALA A 96 -15.97 14.56 13.39
N GLU A 97 -15.63 14.75 14.68
CA GLU A 97 -16.59 14.92 15.76
C GLU A 97 -17.48 16.15 15.58
N ILE A 98 -16.91 17.28 15.11
CA ILE A 98 -17.66 18.52 14.86
C ILE A 98 -18.11 18.68 13.40
N SER A 99 -17.91 17.65 12.57
CA SER A 99 -18.36 17.59 11.17
C SER A 99 -17.90 18.78 10.32
N VAL A 100 -16.60 19.09 10.34
CA VAL A 100 -16.02 20.16 9.49
C VAL A 100 -15.25 19.56 8.31
N ASP A 101 -15.27 20.27 7.18
CA ASP A 101 -14.68 19.84 5.90
C ASP A 101 -13.16 19.94 5.87
N CYS A 102 -12.56 20.85 6.66
CA CYS A 102 -11.12 21.06 6.65
C CYS A 102 -10.56 21.59 7.96
N VAL A 103 -9.25 21.41 8.12
CA VAL A 103 -8.42 21.90 9.23
C VAL A 103 -7.38 22.86 8.67
N ALA A 104 -7.42 24.13 9.06
CA ALA A 104 -6.43 25.13 8.71
C ALA A 104 -5.22 25.03 9.65
N THR A 105 -4.00 25.06 9.08
CA THR A 105 -2.75 25.02 9.82
C THR A 105 -1.81 26.16 9.42
N GLY A 106 -1.14 26.79 10.40
CA GLY A 106 -0.32 27.99 10.23
C GLY A 106 1.10 27.69 9.68
N HIS A 107 1.20 26.97 8.56
CA HIS A 107 2.48 26.82 7.85
C HIS A 107 2.69 28.04 6.95
N THR A 108 3.91 28.58 7.00
CA THR A 108 4.32 29.82 6.32
C THR A 108 5.27 29.57 5.15
N GLN A 109 5.61 30.63 4.43
CA GLN A 109 6.66 30.63 3.40
C GLN A 109 8.00 30.20 3.97
N ASP A 110 8.35 30.61 5.21
CA ASP A 110 9.55 30.17 5.90
C ASP A 110 9.54 28.67 6.13
N ASP A 111 8.45 28.08 6.57
CA ASP A 111 8.32 26.64 6.77
C ASP A 111 8.46 25.87 5.45
N GLN A 112 8.00 26.45 4.33
CA GLN A 112 8.16 25.90 3.01
C GLN A 112 9.63 25.82 2.62
N ALA A 113 10.37 26.92 2.78
CA ALA A 113 11.81 27.00 2.50
C ALA A 113 12.63 26.03 3.36
N GLU A 114 12.37 25.99 4.69
CA GLU A 114 12.99 25.04 5.62
C GLU A 114 12.76 23.59 5.19
N THR A 115 11.52 23.26 4.86
CA THR A 115 11.11 21.90 4.48
C THR A 115 11.75 21.48 3.16
N LEU A 116 11.76 22.36 2.15
CA LEU A 116 12.38 22.10 0.87
C LEU A 116 13.89 21.81 1.05
N LEU A 117 14.59 22.69 1.76
CA LEU A 117 16.03 22.55 1.96
C LEU A 117 16.38 21.25 2.70
N LEU A 118 15.65 20.92 3.77
CA LEU A 118 15.82 19.66 4.48
C LEU A 118 15.59 18.44 3.57
N LYS A 119 14.59 18.50 2.68
CA LYS A 119 14.31 17.41 1.77
C LYS A 119 15.35 17.25 0.68
N ILE A 120 15.89 18.35 0.15
CA ILE A 120 17.00 18.34 -0.81
C ILE A 120 18.25 17.70 -0.17
N VAL A 121 18.62 18.11 1.04
CA VAL A 121 19.77 17.56 1.76
C VAL A 121 19.61 16.05 2.02
N ARG A 122 18.40 15.58 2.20
CA ARG A 122 18.08 14.15 2.38
C ARG A 122 17.95 13.36 1.06
N GLY A 123 18.17 14.00 -0.10
CA GLY A 123 18.08 13.34 -1.39
C GLY A 123 16.66 13.07 -1.86
N ALA A 124 15.69 13.90 -1.47
CA ALA A 124 14.31 13.72 -1.89
C ALA A 124 14.13 13.96 -3.40
N GLY A 125 13.36 13.11 -4.07
CA GLY A 125 12.92 13.33 -5.46
C GLY A 125 11.92 14.50 -5.58
N MET A 126 11.50 14.84 -6.81
CA MET A 126 10.65 16.00 -7.14
C MET A 126 9.39 16.13 -6.29
N ARG A 127 8.72 15.01 -5.96
CA ARG A 127 7.57 15.01 -5.02
C ARG A 127 7.95 15.54 -3.63
N GLY A 128 9.16 15.24 -3.16
CA GLY A 128 9.69 15.78 -1.91
C GLY A 128 10.07 17.25 -2.04
N VAL A 129 10.64 17.64 -3.18
CA VAL A 129 10.98 19.03 -3.51
C VAL A 129 9.73 19.93 -3.53
N GLY A 130 8.54 19.41 -3.86
CA GLY A 130 7.26 20.11 -3.69
C GLY A 130 6.94 20.57 -2.27
N GLY A 131 7.78 20.24 -1.28
CA GLY A 131 7.72 20.81 0.08
C GLY A 131 6.44 20.47 0.83
N ILE A 132 5.76 21.51 1.29
CA ILE A 132 4.47 21.49 1.97
C ILE A 132 3.39 21.85 0.94
N TYR A 133 2.43 20.96 0.72
CA TYR A 133 1.33 21.20 -0.22
C TYR A 133 0.24 22.08 0.38
N PRO A 134 -0.34 23.04 -0.36
CA PRO A 134 -1.41 23.93 0.12
C PRO A 134 -2.61 23.16 0.67
N VAL A 135 -2.98 22.08 -0.01
CA VAL A 135 -4.07 21.18 0.40
C VAL A 135 -3.54 19.74 0.41
N ARG A 136 -3.81 19.02 1.50
CA ARG A 136 -3.49 17.59 1.60
C ARG A 136 -4.53 16.86 2.46
N GLY A 137 -5.45 16.18 1.79
CA GLY A 137 -6.61 15.57 2.46
C GLY A 137 -7.42 16.61 3.23
N LEU A 138 -7.61 16.40 4.51
CA LEU A 138 -8.34 17.30 5.41
C LEU A 138 -7.64 18.63 5.68
N TYR A 139 -6.33 18.75 5.46
CA TYR A 139 -5.53 19.89 5.91
C TYR A 139 -5.34 20.92 4.81
N VAL A 140 -5.61 22.20 5.14
CA VAL A 140 -5.36 23.38 4.31
C VAL A 140 -4.32 24.28 4.97
N ARG A 141 -3.54 25.01 4.17
CA ARG A 141 -2.43 25.86 4.63
C ARG A 141 -2.49 27.21 3.94
N PRO A 142 -3.35 28.10 4.44
CA PRO A 142 -3.62 29.38 3.79
C PRO A 142 -2.42 30.35 3.78
N LEU A 143 -1.44 30.15 4.68
CA LEU A 143 -0.33 31.09 4.89
C LEU A 143 0.98 30.70 4.18
N LEU A 144 0.96 29.73 3.24
CA LEU A 144 2.19 29.27 2.57
C LEU A 144 2.91 30.32 1.73
N ASP A 145 2.21 31.38 1.32
CA ASP A 145 2.77 32.48 0.53
C ASP A 145 3.11 33.69 1.40
N VAL A 146 2.87 33.62 2.72
CA VAL A 146 3.09 34.70 3.67
C VAL A 146 4.29 34.39 4.54
N THR A 147 5.16 35.38 4.76
CA THR A 147 6.33 35.26 5.63
C THR A 147 5.93 35.34 7.10
N ARG A 148 6.74 34.77 7.98
CA ARG A 148 6.55 34.90 9.43
C ARG A 148 6.66 36.35 9.89
N GLU A 149 7.52 37.14 9.26
CA GLU A 149 7.70 38.54 9.56
C GLU A 149 6.42 39.36 9.27
N GLU A 150 5.80 39.15 8.12
CA GLU A 150 4.52 39.78 7.77
C GLU A 150 3.41 39.41 8.77
N LEU A 151 3.34 38.15 9.20
CA LEU A 151 2.37 37.72 10.20
C LEU A 151 2.60 38.34 11.57
N GLN A 152 3.86 38.49 12.00
CA GLN A 152 4.20 39.16 13.24
C GLN A 152 3.89 40.65 13.17
N GLU A 153 4.10 41.32 12.03
CA GLU A 153 3.77 42.69 11.84
C GLU A 153 2.23 42.91 11.86
N TYR A 154 1.49 42.01 11.18
CA TYR A 154 0.04 42.03 11.27
C TYR A 154 -0.46 41.94 12.72
N LEU A 155 0.10 41.04 13.53
CA LEU A 155 -0.26 40.93 14.95
C LEU A 155 0.12 42.18 15.79
N ARG A 156 1.29 42.78 15.51
CA ARG A 156 1.71 44.04 16.19
C ARG A 156 0.76 45.18 15.90
N VAL A 157 0.36 45.32 14.64
CA VAL A 157 -0.62 46.38 14.25
C VAL A 157 -1.96 46.16 14.93
N ARG A 158 -2.39 44.91 15.11
CA ARG A 158 -3.62 44.57 15.88
C ARG A 158 -3.47 44.78 17.39
N GLY A 159 -2.25 44.92 17.91
CA GLY A 159 -1.97 44.90 19.34
C GLY A 159 -2.09 43.53 20.00
N ASP A 160 -2.03 42.47 19.23
CA ASP A 160 -2.11 41.08 19.70
C ASP A 160 -0.77 40.53 20.14
N ARG A 161 -0.81 39.63 21.13
CA ARG A 161 0.36 38.92 21.66
C ARG A 161 0.37 37.50 21.14
N TRP A 162 1.53 36.88 21.19
CA TRP A 162 1.73 35.45 20.93
C TRP A 162 2.74 34.87 21.90
N MET A 163 2.86 33.55 21.94
CA MET A 163 3.80 32.81 22.76
C MET A 163 5.05 32.46 21.94
N ASP A 164 6.20 32.84 22.46
CA ASP A 164 7.48 32.38 21.90
C ASP A 164 7.91 31.07 22.57
N ASP A 165 8.12 30.04 21.77
CA ASP A 165 8.55 28.74 22.24
C ASP A 165 10.08 28.67 22.29
N GLU A 166 10.65 28.61 23.50
CA GLU A 166 12.10 28.53 23.74
C GLU A 166 12.78 27.38 23.00
N SER A 167 12.05 26.29 22.72
CA SER A 167 12.62 25.16 21.94
C SER A 167 12.88 25.48 20.47
N ASN A 168 12.35 26.61 19.97
CA ASN A 168 12.70 27.07 18.63
C ASN A 168 14.18 27.49 18.51
N GLN A 169 14.87 27.69 19.63
CA GLN A 169 16.31 28.04 19.67
C GLN A 169 17.22 26.79 19.76
N ASP A 170 16.68 25.60 19.98
CA ASP A 170 17.48 24.38 20.09
C ASP A 170 18.05 23.98 18.71
N LEU A 171 19.34 24.25 18.51
CA LEU A 171 20.08 23.93 17.28
C LEU A 171 20.39 22.42 17.12
N THR A 172 20.11 21.58 18.10
CA THR A 172 20.19 20.13 17.90
C THR A 172 19.13 19.64 16.93
N ASN A 173 18.01 20.35 16.85
CA ASN A 173 16.96 20.10 15.87
C ASN A 173 17.40 20.54 14.45
N PRO A 174 17.42 19.65 13.46
CA PRO A 174 17.80 19.99 12.09
C PRO A 174 16.96 21.13 11.48
N ARG A 175 15.69 21.24 11.82
CA ARG A 175 14.82 22.31 11.32
C ARG A 175 15.21 23.68 11.87
N ASN A 176 15.51 23.76 13.17
CA ASN A 176 15.99 25.00 13.78
C ASN A 176 17.35 25.41 13.20
N ARG A 177 18.25 24.44 12.91
CA ARG A 177 19.50 24.76 12.19
C ARG A 177 19.26 25.37 10.81
N MET A 178 18.28 24.82 10.03
CA MET A 178 17.94 25.43 8.75
C MET A 178 17.45 26.86 8.91
N ARG A 179 16.55 27.09 9.89
CA ARG A 179 15.94 28.40 10.18
C ARG A 179 16.94 29.46 10.64
N HIS A 180 17.79 29.11 11.60
CA HIS A 180 18.61 30.09 12.32
C HIS A 180 20.07 30.17 11.82
N VAL A 181 20.54 29.17 11.10
CA VAL A 181 21.94 29.12 10.63
C VAL A 181 22.00 29.06 9.11
N THR A 182 21.40 28.02 8.49
CA THR A 182 21.65 27.74 7.08
C THR A 182 21.00 28.75 6.16
N LEU A 183 19.70 29.03 6.35
CA LEU A 183 18.98 30.00 5.51
C LEU A 183 19.55 31.41 5.65
N PRO A 184 19.77 31.96 6.87
CA PRO A 184 20.42 33.26 7.00
C PRO A 184 21.80 33.34 6.36
N PHE A 185 22.61 32.28 6.49
CA PHE A 185 23.91 32.20 5.83
C PHE A 185 23.81 32.29 4.31
N LEU A 186 22.86 31.52 3.72
CA LEU A 186 22.66 31.53 2.28
C LEU A 186 22.17 32.88 1.79
N GLU A 187 21.29 33.56 2.53
CA GLU A 187 20.79 34.90 2.21
C GLU A 187 21.91 35.96 2.30
N GLN A 188 22.73 35.89 3.34
CA GLN A 188 23.89 36.78 3.50
C GLN A 188 24.92 36.55 2.39
N ALA A 189 25.24 35.31 2.10
CA ALA A 189 26.27 34.95 1.12
C ALA A 189 25.85 35.27 -0.33
N SER A 190 24.54 35.15 -0.66
CA SER A 190 24.04 35.39 -2.00
C SER A 190 23.51 36.80 -2.23
N GLY A 191 23.15 37.53 -1.18
CA GLY A 191 22.46 38.82 -1.28
C GLY A 191 21.05 38.71 -1.82
N MET A 192 20.43 37.52 -1.77
CA MET A 192 19.11 37.22 -2.35
C MET A 192 18.12 36.77 -1.27
N SER A 193 16.83 36.95 -1.53
CA SER A 193 15.74 36.40 -0.72
C SER A 193 15.60 34.89 -0.93
N VAL A 194 16.51 34.12 -0.32
CA VAL A 194 16.60 32.66 -0.53
C VAL A 194 15.30 31.96 -0.12
N ARG A 195 14.67 32.35 0.98
CA ARG A 195 13.38 31.77 1.41
C ARG A 195 12.31 31.92 0.36
N THR A 196 12.16 33.08 -0.23
CA THR A 196 11.19 33.35 -1.29
C THR A 196 11.46 32.50 -2.53
N HIS A 197 12.71 32.39 -2.95
CA HIS A 197 13.07 31.59 -4.13
C HIS A 197 12.86 30.10 -3.89
N LEU A 198 13.21 29.58 -2.72
CA LEU A 198 12.96 28.19 -2.36
C LEU A 198 11.45 27.89 -2.28
N SER A 199 10.65 28.78 -1.70
CA SER A 199 9.20 28.62 -1.63
C SER A 199 8.60 28.54 -3.04
N ARG A 200 8.95 29.46 -3.94
CA ARG A 200 8.50 29.43 -5.34
C ARG A 200 8.90 28.14 -6.06
N THR A 201 10.14 27.70 -5.87
CA THR A 201 10.62 26.43 -6.43
C THR A 201 9.81 25.25 -5.92
N ALA A 202 9.46 25.24 -4.63
CA ALA A 202 8.63 24.18 -4.05
C ALA A 202 7.21 24.15 -4.65
N ILE A 203 6.61 25.33 -4.86
CA ILE A 203 5.27 25.43 -5.48
C ILE A 203 5.29 24.81 -6.89
N LEU A 204 6.19 25.28 -7.75
CA LEU A 204 6.29 24.78 -9.13
C LEU A 204 6.59 23.26 -9.17
N ALA A 205 7.57 22.81 -8.37
CA ALA A 205 7.87 21.39 -8.27
C ALA A 205 6.70 20.55 -7.73
N GLY A 206 5.89 21.13 -6.86
CA GLY A 206 4.67 20.51 -6.31
C GLY A 206 3.59 20.34 -7.38
N GLU A 207 3.34 21.36 -8.19
CA GLU A 207 2.39 21.33 -9.29
C GLU A 207 2.79 20.28 -10.35
N ASP A 208 4.05 20.28 -10.77
CA ASP A 208 4.59 19.27 -11.67
C ASP A 208 4.46 17.85 -11.09
N ALA A 209 4.74 17.69 -9.79
CA ALA A 209 4.62 16.41 -9.13
C ALA A 209 3.17 15.90 -9.09
N ILE A 210 2.20 16.77 -8.81
CA ILE A 210 0.78 16.44 -8.81
C ILE A 210 0.31 15.99 -10.20
N LEU A 211 0.69 16.72 -11.24
CA LEU A 211 0.34 16.37 -12.62
C LEU A 211 0.90 14.99 -13.00
N LEU A 212 2.19 14.78 -12.77
CA LEU A 212 2.86 13.52 -13.10
C LEU A 212 2.32 12.34 -12.27
N ASP A 213 1.96 12.55 -11.00
CA ASP A 213 1.34 11.52 -10.15
C ASP A 213 -0.06 11.15 -10.69
N ARG A 214 -0.85 12.14 -11.13
CA ARG A 214 -2.16 11.92 -11.75
C ARG A 214 -2.02 11.09 -13.03
N LEU A 215 -1.15 11.50 -13.96
CA LEU A 215 -0.90 10.76 -15.19
C LEU A 215 -0.46 9.32 -14.92
N ALA A 216 0.41 9.10 -13.94
CA ALA A 216 0.85 7.76 -13.59
C ALA A 216 -0.28 6.91 -12.97
N THR A 217 -1.17 7.52 -12.20
CA THR A 217 -2.34 6.85 -11.61
C THR A 217 -3.36 6.47 -12.67
N GLU A 218 -3.63 7.36 -13.63
CA GLU A 218 -4.49 7.08 -14.79
C GLU A 218 -3.95 5.88 -15.56
N GLN A 219 -2.66 5.87 -15.88
CA GLN A 219 -2.02 4.73 -16.55
C GLN A 219 -2.09 3.44 -15.73
N LEU A 220 -1.98 3.51 -14.39
CA LEU A 220 -2.10 2.34 -13.53
C LEU A 220 -3.52 1.74 -13.59
N HIS A 221 -4.55 2.58 -13.66
CA HIS A 221 -5.93 2.14 -13.83
C HIS A 221 -6.18 1.50 -15.20
N GLU A 222 -5.60 2.06 -16.27
CA GLU A 222 -5.78 1.57 -17.63
C GLU A 222 -5.01 0.27 -17.90
N LEU A 223 -3.76 0.17 -17.45
CA LEU A 223 -2.86 -0.92 -17.79
C LEU A 223 -2.78 -2.02 -16.73
N GLY A 224 -3.31 -1.79 -15.53
CA GLY A 224 -3.20 -2.73 -14.41
C GLY A 224 -4.29 -3.79 -14.40
N HIS A 225 -3.93 -5.05 -14.64
CA HIS A 225 -4.83 -6.19 -14.49
C HIS A 225 -4.67 -6.84 -13.13
N ARG A 226 -5.67 -6.72 -12.26
CA ARG A 226 -5.65 -7.33 -10.92
C ARG A 226 -5.98 -8.81 -11.02
N SER A 227 -5.15 -9.64 -10.40
CA SER A 227 -5.35 -11.07 -10.21
C SER A 227 -5.34 -11.44 -8.74
N THR A 228 -5.68 -12.67 -8.41
CA THR A 228 -5.65 -13.20 -7.03
C THR A 228 -4.26 -13.14 -6.39
N ASN A 229 -3.19 -13.10 -7.19
CA ASN A 229 -1.80 -13.17 -6.74
C ASN A 229 -1.03 -11.84 -6.87
N GLY A 230 -1.69 -10.75 -7.30
CA GLY A 230 -1.04 -9.46 -7.50
C GLY A 230 -1.60 -8.67 -8.69
N ILE A 231 -0.74 -7.91 -9.33
CA ILE A 231 -1.09 -7.10 -10.50
C ILE A 231 -0.14 -7.45 -11.64
N ASP A 232 -0.66 -7.61 -12.85
CA ASP A 232 0.14 -7.79 -14.06
C ASP A 232 -0.08 -6.64 -15.05
N PHE A 233 0.94 -6.38 -15.86
CA PHE A 233 1.01 -5.29 -16.82
C PHE A 233 1.66 -5.74 -18.12
N ASP A 234 1.22 -5.22 -19.27
CA ASP A 234 1.95 -5.38 -20.53
C ASP A 234 3.24 -4.54 -20.49
N SER A 235 4.38 -5.22 -20.50
CA SER A 235 5.69 -4.56 -20.39
C SER A 235 6.04 -3.69 -21.60
N ARG A 236 5.48 -3.96 -22.77
CA ARG A 236 5.70 -3.15 -23.98
C ARG A 236 5.05 -1.77 -23.83
N LEU A 237 3.81 -1.74 -23.32
CA LEU A 237 3.10 -0.49 -23.07
C LEU A 237 3.80 0.34 -22.00
N LEU A 238 4.28 -0.31 -20.92
CA LEU A 238 5.04 0.40 -19.90
C LEU A 238 6.37 0.95 -20.41
N ARG A 239 7.08 0.21 -21.27
CA ARG A 239 8.34 0.68 -21.88
C ARG A 239 8.13 1.83 -22.88
N ALA A 240 6.93 1.99 -23.42
CA ALA A 240 6.58 3.12 -24.30
C ALA A 240 6.31 4.41 -23.51
N LEU A 241 6.06 4.33 -22.20
CA LEU A 241 5.86 5.51 -21.36
C LEU A 241 7.17 6.29 -21.15
N PRO A 242 7.10 7.62 -21.02
CA PRO A 242 8.25 8.42 -20.57
C PRO A 242 8.78 7.87 -19.22
N THR A 243 10.09 7.81 -19.05
CA THR A 243 10.73 7.23 -17.87
C THR A 243 10.25 7.85 -16.56
N SER A 244 9.95 9.14 -16.52
CA SER A 244 9.40 9.84 -15.37
C SER A 244 8.02 9.32 -14.98
N ILE A 245 7.15 9.05 -15.95
CA ILE A 245 5.83 8.45 -15.72
C ILE A 245 5.98 6.99 -15.29
N CYS A 246 6.85 6.25 -15.96
CA CYS A 246 7.10 4.85 -15.63
C CYS A 246 7.58 4.67 -14.17
N ARG A 247 8.51 5.52 -13.69
CA ARG A 247 8.93 5.51 -12.27
C ARG A 247 7.77 5.74 -11.30
N ARG A 248 6.91 6.72 -11.60
CA ARG A 248 5.75 7.02 -10.75
C ARG A 248 4.70 5.93 -10.79
N PHE A 249 4.47 5.37 -11.97
CA PHE A 249 3.60 4.21 -12.16
C PHE A 249 4.03 3.04 -11.26
N LEU A 250 5.31 2.65 -11.31
CA LEU A 250 5.85 1.58 -10.47
C LEU A 250 5.74 1.91 -8.98
N LEU A 251 6.00 3.16 -8.61
CA LEU A 251 5.83 3.64 -7.24
C LEU A 251 4.38 3.53 -6.76
N GLU A 252 3.41 3.97 -7.56
CA GLU A 252 1.98 3.90 -7.20
C GLU A 252 1.47 2.45 -7.21
N ALA A 253 1.94 1.61 -8.13
CA ALA A 253 1.66 0.17 -8.11
C ALA A 253 2.14 -0.47 -6.79
N MET A 254 3.35 -0.15 -6.32
CA MET A 254 3.85 -0.64 -5.03
C MET A 254 3.06 -0.08 -3.84
N ARG A 255 2.69 1.20 -3.86
CA ARG A 255 1.89 1.84 -2.81
C ARG A 255 0.49 1.25 -2.68
N SER A 256 -0.11 0.87 -3.80
CA SER A 256 -1.41 0.19 -3.79
C SER A 256 -1.39 -1.16 -3.05
N GLN A 257 -0.19 -1.74 -2.86
CA GLN A 257 0.02 -3.05 -2.28
C GLN A 257 0.67 -3.02 -0.89
N SER A 258 1.20 -1.88 -0.45
CA SER A 258 1.94 -1.78 0.82
C SER A 258 1.83 -0.39 1.46
N SER A 259 1.66 -0.36 2.77
CA SER A 259 1.77 0.86 3.57
C SER A 259 3.20 1.19 4.00
N ARG A 260 4.18 0.35 3.65
CA ARG A 260 5.59 0.60 3.97
C ARG A 260 6.16 1.70 3.08
N GLU A 261 7.14 2.41 3.59
CA GLU A 261 7.86 3.42 2.83
C GLU A 261 8.59 2.79 1.63
N ILE A 262 8.46 3.42 0.46
CA ILE A 262 9.07 3.00 -0.78
C ILE A 262 10.08 4.06 -1.19
N GLY A 263 11.36 3.71 -1.10
CA GLY A 263 12.47 4.58 -1.49
C GLY A 263 12.81 4.48 -2.98
N PHE A 264 13.72 5.34 -3.42
CA PHE A 264 14.21 5.43 -4.80
C PHE A 264 14.76 4.08 -5.30
N ASP A 265 15.58 3.39 -4.50
CA ASP A 265 16.19 2.11 -4.88
C ASP A 265 15.17 1.02 -5.18
N HIS A 266 14.02 1.04 -4.49
CA HIS A 266 12.95 0.10 -4.77
C HIS A 266 12.32 0.33 -6.16
N VAL A 267 12.20 1.59 -6.56
CA VAL A 267 11.64 1.95 -7.89
C VAL A 267 12.65 1.61 -8.99
N GLU A 268 13.92 1.92 -8.79
CA GLU A 268 14.98 1.57 -9.76
C GLU A 268 15.12 0.07 -9.93
N ALA A 269 15.05 -0.71 -8.84
CA ALA A 269 15.05 -2.17 -8.90
C ALA A 269 13.86 -2.73 -9.71
N ALA A 270 12.67 -2.13 -9.59
CA ALA A 270 11.51 -2.50 -10.39
C ALA A 270 11.69 -2.12 -11.88
N LEU A 271 12.27 -0.94 -12.15
CA LEU A 271 12.65 -0.52 -13.51
C LEU A 271 13.65 -1.46 -14.15
N ASP A 272 14.66 -1.92 -13.43
CA ASP A 272 15.64 -2.87 -13.93
C ASP A 272 14.99 -4.21 -14.34
N VAL A 273 13.95 -4.64 -13.62
CA VAL A 273 13.16 -5.81 -14.02
C VAL A 273 12.36 -5.50 -15.30
N LEU A 274 11.68 -4.35 -15.38
CA LEU A 274 10.93 -3.93 -16.56
C LEU A 274 11.82 -3.89 -17.82
N TRP A 275 13.05 -3.36 -17.70
CA TRP A 275 13.99 -3.26 -18.80
C TRP A 275 14.79 -4.54 -19.06
N GLY A 276 14.54 -5.62 -18.32
CA GLY A 276 15.23 -6.91 -18.48
C GLY A 276 16.68 -6.93 -17.98
N ARG A 277 17.13 -5.90 -17.23
CA ARG A 277 18.45 -5.82 -16.60
C ARG A 277 18.55 -6.75 -15.38
N SER A 278 17.41 -7.03 -14.75
CA SER A 278 17.27 -8.00 -13.66
C SER A 278 16.11 -8.94 -13.93
N ARG A 279 16.24 -10.20 -13.48
CA ARG A 279 15.16 -11.21 -13.62
C ARG A 279 14.01 -10.98 -12.66
N ALA A 280 14.32 -10.46 -11.48
CA ALA A 280 13.33 -10.17 -10.44
C ALA A 280 13.87 -9.19 -9.42
N ALA A 281 12.98 -8.45 -8.74
CA ALA A 281 13.32 -7.57 -7.63
C ALA A 281 12.32 -7.71 -6.49
N GLN A 282 12.82 -7.73 -5.24
CA GLN A 282 11.97 -7.74 -4.05
C GLN A 282 11.82 -6.31 -3.54
N THR A 283 10.58 -5.83 -3.44
CA THR A 283 10.24 -4.48 -2.96
C THR A 283 9.19 -4.54 -1.85
N PRO A 284 8.93 -3.43 -1.13
CA PRO A 284 7.89 -3.39 -0.10
C PRO A 284 6.50 -3.76 -0.61
N GLY A 285 6.15 -3.40 -1.85
CA GLY A 285 4.86 -3.72 -2.48
C GLY A 285 4.73 -5.16 -2.95
N GLY A 286 5.84 -5.91 -3.03
CA GLY A 286 5.85 -7.27 -3.54
C GLY A 286 7.11 -7.61 -4.34
N ARG A 287 7.07 -8.73 -5.04
CA ARG A 287 8.14 -9.17 -5.93
C ARG A 287 7.78 -8.83 -7.38
N TRP A 288 8.67 -8.11 -8.04
CA TRP A 288 8.61 -7.85 -9.47
C TRP A 288 9.25 -8.99 -10.25
N GLU A 289 8.58 -9.46 -11.28
CA GLU A 289 9.09 -10.49 -12.22
C GLU A 289 8.62 -10.15 -13.63
N LEU A 290 9.53 -10.28 -14.59
CA LEU A 290 9.21 -10.18 -16.02
C LEU A 290 9.15 -11.58 -16.60
N LEU A 291 7.99 -11.99 -17.12
CA LEU A 291 7.76 -13.26 -17.80
C LEU A 291 7.20 -12.97 -19.19
N GLU A 292 7.95 -13.32 -20.22
CA GLU A 292 7.64 -12.98 -21.60
C GLU A 292 7.46 -11.47 -21.77
N GLU A 293 6.27 -11.01 -22.13
CA GLU A 293 5.93 -9.61 -22.31
C GLU A 293 5.10 -9.03 -21.16
N LYS A 294 4.93 -9.76 -20.05
CA LYS A 294 4.19 -9.32 -18.86
C LYS A 294 5.10 -9.05 -17.68
N LEU A 295 4.95 -7.87 -17.09
CA LEU A 295 5.54 -7.50 -15.82
C LEU A 295 4.54 -7.82 -14.70
N PHE A 296 4.94 -8.59 -13.71
CA PHE A 296 4.14 -8.97 -12.56
C PHE A 296 4.63 -8.28 -11.30
N LEU A 297 3.72 -7.69 -10.54
CA LEU A 297 3.93 -7.37 -9.13
C LEU A 297 3.21 -8.42 -8.29
N VAL A 298 3.95 -9.44 -7.89
CA VAL A 298 3.42 -10.55 -7.10
C VAL A 298 3.51 -10.17 -5.63
N GLN A 299 2.40 -10.09 -4.93
CA GLN A 299 2.43 -10.04 -3.48
C GLN A 299 3.07 -11.33 -2.96
N LYS A 300 3.93 -11.24 -1.94
CA LYS A 300 4.13 -12.43 -1.10
C LYS A 300 2.72 -12.88 -0.72
N PRO A 301 2.32 -14.12 -1.00
CA PRO A 301 1.11 -14.59 -0.37
C PRO A 301 1.29 -14.20 1.09
N LYS A 302 0.33 -13.42 1.66
CA LYS A 302 0.16 -13.38 3.13
C LYS A 302 0.39 -14.81 3.48
N THR A 303 1.37 -15.15 4.30
CA THR A 303 1.66 -16.53 4.66
C THR A 303 0.32 -17.17 4.97
N PHE A 304 -0.38 -17.60 3.93
CA PHE A 304 -1.28 -18.69 4.07
C PHE A 304 -0.31 -19.75 4.59
N LYS A 305 -0.37 -20.07 5.87
CA LYS A 305 -0.08 -21.41 6.32
C LYS A 305 -0.56 -22.23 5.14
N ALA A 306 0.33 -22.92 4.43
CA ALA A 306 -0.05 -23.73 3.31
C ALA A 306 -1.35 -24.37 3.76
N ASN A 307 -2.49 -23.88 3.29
CA ASN A 307 -3.77 -24.45 3.64
C ASN A 307 -3.72 -25.76 2.88
N SER A 308 -3.02 -26.71 3.52
CA SER A 308 -3.07 -28.08 3.11
C SER A 308 -4.54 -28.45 3.28
N PHE A 309 -5.28 -28.34 2.22
CA PHE A 309 -6.63 -28.86 2.20
C PHE A 309 -6.58 -30.37 2.00
N SER A 310 -7.52 -31.06 2.60
CA SER A 310 -7.72 -32.49 2.41
C SER A 310 -9.20 -32.79 2.60
N TYR A 311 -9.83 -33.24 1.52
CA TYR A 311 -11.25 -33.54 1.47
C TYR A 311 -11.43 -35.00 1.11
N THR A 312 -12.35 -35.70 1.74
CA THR A 312 -12.71 -37.07 1.38
C THR A 312 -13.74 -37.03 0.27
N LEU A 313 -13.46 -37.70 -0.88
CA LEU A 313 -14.37 -37.89 -1.99
C LEU A 313 -14.93 -39.30 -1.93
N GLN A 314 -16.17 -39.45 -1.53
CA GLN A 314 -16.90 -40.71 -1.57
C GLN A 314 -17.19 -41.12 -3.00
N ILE A 315 -17.30 -42.41 -3.28
CA ILE A 315 -17.58 -42.94 -4.61
C ILE A 315 -18.83 -43.83 -4.60
N PRO A 316 -19.93 -43.41 -5.23
CA PRO A 316 -20.14 -42.15 -5.97
C PRO A 316 -20.27 -40.92 -5.04
N GLY A 317 -19.90 -39.74 -5.54
CA GLY A 317 -20.02 -38.48 -4.80
C GLY A 317 -19.32 -37.30 -5.45
N GLU A 318 -19.34 -36.18 -4.76
CA GLU A 318 -18.68 -34.94 -5.20
C GLU A 318 -18.05 -34.20 -4.02
N VAL A 319 -17.04 -33.38 -4.32
CA VAL A 319 -16.39 -32.51 -3.34
C VAL A 319 -16.03 -31.16 -3.96
N ASP A 320 -16.34 -30.09 -3.26
CA ASP A 320 -15.91 -28.74 -3.58
C ASP A 320 -14.50 -28.50 -3.04
N VAL A 321 -13.66 -27.90 -3.86
CA VAL A 321 -12.29 -27.48 -3.52
C VAL A 321 -12.20 -25.98 -3.67
N PRO A 322 -12.57 -25.20 -2.65
CA PRO A 322 -12.57 -23.74 -2.72
C PRO A 322 -11.21 -23.14 -3.05
N GLU A 323 -10.12 -23.77 -2.56
CA GLU A 323 -8.73 -23.35 -2.78
C GLU A 323 -8.33 -23.42 -4.27
N GLY A 324 -8.89 -24.39 -5.00
CA GLY A 324 -8.71 -24.58 -6.44
C GLY A 324 -9.83 -23.98 -7.29
N SER A 325 -10.86 -23.36 -6.65
CA SER A 325 -12.08 -22.87 -7.32
C SER A 325 -12.70 -23.92 -8.26
N CYS A 326 -12.74 -25.15 -7.81
CA CYS A 326 -13.23 -26.28 -8.62
C CYS A 326 -14.01 -27.30 -7.79
N ARG A 327 -14.74 -28.15 -8.50
CA ARG A 327 -15.47 -29.30 -7.97
C ARG A 327 -14.95 -30.56 -8.65
N ILE A 328 -14.76 -31.63 -7.87
CA ILE A 328 -14.41 -32.94 -8.38
C ILE A 328 -15.57 -33.91 -8.09
N THR A 329 -16.07 -34.57 -9.14
CA THR A 329 -17.11 -35.58 -9.04
C THR A 329 -16.52 -36.96 -9.34
N ALA A 330 -17.01 -37.97 -8.65
CA ALA A 330 -16.66 -39.38 -8.87
C ALA A 330 -17.93 -40.21 -9.07
N GLU A 331 -18.03 -40.94 -10.16
CA GLU A 331 -19.13 -41.81 -10.51
C GLU A 331 -18.64 -43.24 -10.76
N ARG A 332 -19.40 -44.26 -10.33
CA ARG A 332 -19.13 -45.63 -10.72
C ARG A 332 -19.79 -45.91 -12.09
N LEU A 333 -19.04 -46.48 -13.01
CA LEU A 333 -19.53 -46.86 -14.33
C LEU A 333 -19.79 -48.37 -14.39
N ASP A 334 -20.89 -48.76 -15.03
CA ASP A 334 -21.17 -50.15 -15.35
C ASP A 334 -20.26 -50.64 -16.45
N LEU A 335 -19.91 -51.94 -16.43
CA LEU A 335 -19.08 -52.60 -17.41
C LEU A 335 -19.59 -52.44 -18.86
N SER A 336 -20.92 -52.29 -19.06
CA SER A 336 -21.56 -52.06 -20.37
C SER A 336 -21.22 -50.71 -20.99
N GLN A 337 -20.89 -49.70 -20.17
CA GLN A 337 -20.57 -48.32 -20.60
C GLN A 337 -19.05 -48.18 -20.90
N ARG A 338 -18.25 -49.17 -20.51
CA ARG A 338 -16.77 -49.17 -20.63
C ARG A 338 -16.28 -48.94 -22.07
N SER A 339 -16.91 -49.63 -23.07
CA SER A 339 -16.49 -49.56 -24.47
C SER A 339 -16.73 -48.22 -25.14
N SER A 340 -17.70 -47.44 -24.68
CA SER A 340 -17.98 -46.10 -25.22
C SER A 340 -16.98 -45.04 -24.71
N PHE A 341 -16.50 -45.18 -23.48
CA PHE A 341 -15.51 -44.24 -22.89
C PHE A 341 -14.10 -44.52 -23.33
N LEU A 342 -13.74 -45.77 -23.64
CA LEU A 342 -12.39 -46.14 -24.18
C LEU A 342 -12.15 -45.57 -25.59
N LYS A 343 -13.23 -45.29 -26.36
CA LYS A 343 -13.16 -44.71 -27.70
C LYS A 343 -13.19 -43.17 -27.73
N GLN A 344 -13.62 -42.53 -26.66
CA GLN A 344 -13.65 -41.08 -26.55
C GLN A 344 -12.33 -40.58 -26.02
N ARG A 345 -11.66 -39.68 -26.75
CA ARG A 345 -10.50 -38.94 -26.25
C ARG A 345 -11.03 -38.10 -25.08
N LEU A 346 -10.73 -38.55 -23.84
CA LEU A 346 -11.18 -37.85 -22.65
C LEU A 346 -10.55 -36.45 -22.60
N LEU A 347 -11.38 -35.47 -22.29
CA LEU A 347 -10.93 -34.09 -22.12
C LEU A 347 -9.93 -34.02 -20.95
N ASP A 348 -9.02 -33.05 -20.95
CA ASP A 348 -7.98 -32.87 -19.92
C ASP A 348 -8.50 -32.82 -18.46
N ASN A 349 -9.82 -32.58 -18.31
CA ASN A 349 -10.52 -32.49 -17.01
C ASN A 349 -11.34 -33.73 -16.64
N THR A 350 -11.14 -34.85 -17.35
CA THR A 350 -11.91 -36.09 -17.13
C THR A 350 -10.96 -37.30 -17.15
N LEU A 351 -11.13 -38.15 -16.16
CA LEU A 351 -10.32 -39.38 -16.04
C LEU A 351 -11.20 -40.58 -15.76
N VAL A 352 -10.86 -41.69 -16.38
CA VAL A 352 -11.44 -43.02 -16.06
C VAL A 352 -10.34 -43.90 -15.47
N VAL A 353 -10.57 -44.38 -14.26
CA VAL A 353 -9.61 -45.24 -13.54
C VAL A 353 -10.21 -46.59 -13.19
N SER A 354 -9.36 -47.61 -13.16
CA SER A 354 -9.71 -48.90 -12.62
C SER A 354 -9.46 -48.91 -11.12
N SER A 355 -10.49 -49.04 -10.30
CA SER A 355 -10.33 -49.09 -8.86
C SER A 355 -11.52 -49.69 -8.14
N GLU A 356 -11.28 -50.46 -7.10
CA GLU A 356 -12.27 -50.99 -6.19
C GLU A 356 -12.44 -50.11 -4.92
N VAL A 357 -11.71 -48.97 -4.84
CA VAL A 357 -11.78 -48.10 -3.67
C VAL A 357 -13.17 -47.46 -3.50
N LYS A 358 -13.59 -47.33 -2.26
CA LYS A 358 -14.86 -46.70 -1.90
C LYS A 358 -14.75 -45.19 -1.75
N GLU A 359 -13.55 -44.70 -1.54
CA GLU A 359 -13.27 -43.27 -1.33
C GLU A 359 -11.89 -42.90 -1.88
N LEU A 360 -11.73 -41.65 -2.25
CA LEU A 360 -10.49 -40.97 -2.61
C LEU A 360 -10.28 -39.76 -1.72
N VAL A 361 -9.05 -39.26 -1.68
CA VAL A 361 -8.69 -38.03 -0.97
C VAL A 361 -8.30 -36.99 -2.01
N VAL A 362 -8.98 -35.85 -1.97
CA VAL A 362 -8.67 -34.67 -2.77
C VAL A 362 -7.92 -33.68 -1.87
N ARG A 363 -6.64 -33.46 -2.14
CA ARG A 363 -5.79 -32.68 -1.25
C ARG A 363 -4.79 -31.80 -1.99
N SER A 364 -4.17 -30.88 -1.27
CA SER A 364 -2.96 -30.22 -1.76
C SER A 364 -1.81 -31.23 -1.91
N ARG A 365 -0.82 -30.90 -2.76
CA ARG A 365 0.38 -31.73 -2.90
C ARG A 365 1.15 -31.86 -1.58
N HIS A 366 1.73 -33.00 -1.33
CA HIS A 366 2.68 -33.22 -0.23
C HIS A 366 4.12 -33.27 -0.73
N PRO A 367 5.12 -32.90 0.10
CA PRO A 367 6.52 -33.15 -0.20
C PRO A 367 6.75 -34.63 -0.37
N GLY A 368 7.32 -35.02 -1.53
CA GLY A 368 7.60 -36.42 -1.84
C GLY A 368 6.55 -37.11 -2.70
N ASP A 369 5.39 -36.51 -2.99
CA ASP A 369 4.39 -37.05 -3.92
C ASP A 369 5.02 -37.42 -5.26
N ARG A 370 4.69 -38.62 -5.75
CA ARG A 370 5.18 -39.16 -7.01
C ARG A 370 4.04 -39.76 -7.82
N LEU A 371 4.19 -39.69 -9.11
CA LEU A 371 3.24 -40.20 -10.09
C LEU A 371 3.99 -41.10 -11.06
N VAL A 372 3.44 -42.28 -11.37
CA VAL A 372 3.98 -43.18 -12.40
C VAL A 372 3.40 -42.72 -13.74
N LEU A 373 4.27 -42.28 -14.65
CA LEU A 373 3.83 -41.81 -15.96
C LEU A 373 3.47 -42.99 -16.90
N PRO A 374 2.48 -42.83 -17.79
CA PRO A 374 2.15 -43.81 -18.79
C PRO A 374 3.39 -44.21 -19.62
N GLY A 375 3.52 -45.52 -19.91
CA GLY A 375 4.65 -46.07 -20.66
C GLY A 375 5.84 -46.55 -19.83
N GLY A 376 5.73 -46.66 -18.51
CA GLY A 376 6.63 -47.47 -17.65
C GLY A 376 8.06 -46.94 -17.44
N ARG A 377 8.32 -45.66 -17.68
CA ARG A 377 9.67 -45.04 -17.53
C ARG A 377 9.91 -44.38 -16.16
N GLY A 378 9.48 -45.04 -15.07
CA GLY A 378 9.83 -44.59 -13.72
C GLY A 378 8.79 -43.66 -13.05
N ARG A 379 9.12 -43.21 -11.81
CA ARG A 379 8.26 -42.33 -10.98
C ARG A 379 8.76 -40.91 -11.06
N LYS A 380 7.88 -39.96 -11.44
CA LYS A 380 8.17 -38.51 -11.48
C LYS A 380 7.61 -37.82 -10.25
N LYS A 381 8.38 -36.92 -9.63
CA LYS A 381 7.87 -36.11 -8.52
C LYS A 381 6.82 -35.16 -9.05
N VAL A 382 5.73 -34.95 -8.29
CA VAL A 382 4.69 -34.00 -8.62
C VAL A 382 5.23 -32.55 -8.71
N GLN A 383 6.23 -32.23 -7.90
CA GLN A 383 6.92 -30.93 -7.98
C GLN A 383 7.62 -30.74 -9.34
N ASP A 384 8.28 -31.78 -9.86
CA ASP A 384 9.00 -31.71 -11.14
C ASP A 384 8.01 -31.60 -12.31
N LEU A 385 6.86 -32.29 -12.20
CA LEU A 385 5.75 -32.16 -13.15
C LEU A 385 5.25 -30.71 -13.26
N PHE A 386 5.06 -30.01 -12.12
CA PHE A 386 4.66 -28.64 -12.12
C PHE A 386 5.76 -27.69 -12.60
N ILE A 387 7.02 -28.00 -12.42
CA ILE A 387 8.14 -27.21 -12.96
C ILE A 387 8.17 -27.33 -14.48
N ASP A 388 8.06 -28.52 -15.02
CA ASP A 388 8.09 -28.77 -16.48
C ASP A 388 6.87 -28.13 -17.18
N ALA A 389 5.71 -28.15 -16.51
CA ALA A 389 4.48 -27.45 -16.96
C ALA A 389 4.51 -25.96 -16.70
N LYS A 390 5.64 -25.38 -16.23
CA LYS A 390 5.83 -23.95 -15.91
C LYS A 390 4.76 -23.38 -14.97
N VAL A 391 4.20 -24.21 -14.07
CA VAL A 391 3.20 -23.76 -13.09
C VAL A 391 3.86 -22.81 -12.09
N PRO A 392 3.34 -21.59 -11.91
CA PRO A 392 3.87 -20.64 -10.93
C PRO A 392 3.85 -21.21 -9.51
N ARG A 393 4.91 -20.99 -8.74
CA ARG A 393 5.08 -21.54 -7.38
C ARG A 393 3.87 -21.32 -6.46
N PRO A 394 3.24 -20.13 -6.43
CA PRO A 394 2.09 -19.86 -5.56
C PRO A 394 0.82 -20.66 -5.89
N VAL A 395 0.69 -21.10 -7.15
CA VAL A 395 -0.50 -21.82 -7.64
C VAL A 395 -0.39 -23.33 -7.40
N ARG A 396 0.83 -23.87 -7.19
CA ARG A 396 1.06 -25.31 -7.08
C ARG A 396 0.33 -25.95 -5.89
N ASP A 397 0.14 -25.22 -4.81
CA ASP A 397 -0.50 -25.70 -3.59
C ASP A 397 -2.04 -25.61 -3.63
N THR A 398 -2.61 -24.91 -4.63
CA THR A 398 -4.07 -24.83 -4.87
C THR A 398 -4.55 -25.85 -5.91
N ILE A 399 -3.64 -26.48 -6.65
CA ILE A 399 -3.99 -27.53 -7.63
C ILE A 399 -4.34 -28.81 -6.87
N PRO A 400 -5.55 -29.37 -7.08
CA PRO A 400 -5.97 -30.56 -6.40
C PRO A 400 -5.18 -31.79 -6.88
N VAL A 401 -4.70 -32.57 -5.92
CA VAL A 401 -4.13 -33.88 -6.12
C VAL A 401 -5.14 -34.92 -5.63
N VAL A 402 -5.64 -35.74 -6.52
CA VAL A 402 -6.50 -36.85 -6.17
C VAL A 402 -5.60 -38.07 -5.83
N ALA A 403 -5.78 -38.60 -4.63
CA ALA A 403 -4.97 -39.71 -4.12
C ALA A 403 -5.85 -40.77 -3.45
N THR A 404 -5.33 -41.97 -3.29
CA THR A 404 -5.94 -43.02 -2.45
C THR A 404 -5.75 -42.67 -0.95
N PRO A 405 -6.52 -43.27 -0.04
CA PRO A 405 -6.36 -43.06 1.39
C PRO A 405 -4.96 -43.40 1.92
N ASP A 406 -4.27 -44.37 1.29
CA ASP A 406 -2.89 -44.74 1.60
C ASP A 406 -1.84 -43.81 0.98
N GLY A 407 -2.29 -42.72 0.31
CA GLY A 407 -1.43 -41.60 -0.15
C GLY A 407 -0.88 -41.76 -1.59
N ARG A 408 -1.21 -42.83 -2.34
CA ARG A 408 -0.80 -42.94 -3.74
C ARG A 408 -1.55 -41.97 -4.63
N VAL A 409 -0.80 -41.19 -5.43
CA VAL A 409 -1.39 -40.18 -6.35
C VAL A 409 -2.07 -40.91 -7.51
N VAL A 410 -3.35 -40.63 -7.71
CA VAL A 410 -4.18 -41.16 -8.81
C VAL A 410 -4.18 -40.21 -9.98
N TRP A 411 -4.48 -38.94 -9.74
CA TRP A 411 -4.71 -37.95 -10.77
C TRP A 411 -4.37 -36.55 -10.31
N ILE A 412 -3.83 -35.76 -11.21
CA ILE A 412 -3.62 -34.34 -11.09
C ILE A 412 -4.28 -33.71 -12.31
N PRO A 413 -5.48 -33.11 -12.17
CA PRO A 413 -6.24 -32.57 -13.29
C PRO A 413 -5.43 -31.59 -14.13
N GLY A 414 -5.42 -31.81 -15.47
CA GLY A 414 -4.67 -31.00 -16.41
C GLY A 414 -3.16 -31.25 -16.46
N TYR A 415 -2.60 -32.14 -15.58
CA TYR A 415 -1.15 -32.36 -15.52
C TYR A 415 -0.72 -33.82 -15.64
N GLY A 416 -1.54 -34.76 -15.21
CA GLY A 416 -1.18 -36.17 -15.37
C GLY A 416 -1.98 -37.15 -14.52
N THR A 417 -1.94 -38.40 -14.97
CA THR A 417 -2.55 -39.56 -14.32
C THR A 417 -1.46 -40.58 -13.99
N SER A 418 -1.61 -41.34 -12.91
CA SER A 418 -0.70 -42.41 -12.58
C SER A 418 -1.05 -43.65 -13.38
N ALA A 419 -0.05 -44.23 -14.04
CA ALA A 419 -0.17 -45.50 -14.77
C ALA A 419 -0.66 -46.65 -13.89
N ASP A 420 -0.44 -46.58 -12.59
CA ASP A 420 -0.91 -47.61 -11.63
C ASP A 420 -2.45 -47.74 -11.60
N PHE A 421 -3.16 -46.75 -12.13
CA PHE A 421 -4.64 -46.64 -12.14
C PHE A 421 -5.22 -46.60 -13.56
N GLU A 422 -4.38 -46.78 -14.61
CA GLU A 422 -4.87 -46.89 -15.97
C GLU A 422 -5.76 -48.15 -16.16
N LEU A 423 -6.77 -48.00 -17.04
CA LEU A 423 -7.63 -49.12 -17.39
C LEU A 423 -6.80 -50.22 -18.06
N SER A 424 -6.56 -51.29 -17.34
CA SER A 424 -6.06 -52.56 -17.91
C SER A 424 -7.24 -53.46 -18.24
N GLU A 425 -7.00 -54.51 -19.06
CA GLU A 425 -8.04 -55.46 -19.51
C GLU A 425 -8.64 -56.33 -18.38
N PHE A 426 -8.26 -56.09 -17.11
CA PHE A 426 -8.64 -56.89 -15.96
C PHE A 426 -9.92 -56.42 -15.25
N GLN A 427 -10.59 -57.36 -14.61
CA GLN A 427 -11.85 -57.31 -13.87
C GLN A 427 -11.71 -56.37 -12.63
N GLY A 428 -12.30 -55.21 -12.70
CA GLY A 428 -12.41 -54.28 -11.57
C GLY A 428 -13.43 -53.18 -11.84
N GLY A 429 -13.96 -52.56 -10.77
CA GLY A 429 -14.88 -51.42 -10.88
C GLY A 429 -14.21 -50.27 -11.62
N VAL A 430 -15.02 -49.54 -12.41
CA VAL A 430 -14.57 -48.37 -13.17
C VAL A 430 -15.09 -47.10 -12.52
N ILE A 431 -14.22 -46.13 -12.27
CA ILE A 431 -14.57 -44.83 -11.69
C ILE A 431 -14.30 -43.73 -12.70
N LEU A 432 -15.29 -42.92 -12.96
CA LEU A 432 -15.18 -41.69 -13.75
C LEU A 432 -14.98 -40.49 -12.83
N LEU A 433 -13.83 -39.83 -12.97
CA LEU A 433 -13.51 -38.60 -12.28
C LEU A 433 -13.66 -37.41 -13.23
N LYS A 434 -14.34 -36.34 -12.81
CA LYS A 434 -14.50 -35.10 -13.58
C LYS A 434 -14.14 -33.90 -12.71
N LEU A 435 -13.42 -32.94 -13.27
CA LEU A 435 -13.21 -31.64 -12.67
C LEU A 435 -14.07 -30.60 -13.39
N SER A 436 -14.84 -29.83 -12.63
CA SER A 436 -15.61 -28.67 -13.11
C SER A 436 -15.18 -27.42 -12.34
N ARG A 437 -15.21 -26.24 -12.99
CA ARG A 437 -14.96 -24.97 -12.30
C ARG A 437 -16.22 -24.54 -11.54
N VAL A 438 -16.07 -24.13 -10.29
CA VAL A 438 -17.15 -23.55 -9.48
C VAL A 438 -16.99 -22.03 -9.55
N GLY A 439 -17.99 -21.36 -10.17
CA GLY A 439 -18.06 -19.89 -10.20
C GLY A 439 -17.33 -19.21 -11.35
N GLY A 440 -17.93 -19.25 -12.52
CA GLY A 440 -17.75 -18.33 -13.63
C GLY A 440 -19.10 -18.17 -14.29
N LYS A 441 -19.78 -17.05 -14.06
CA LYS A 441 -20.85 -16.62 -14.96
C LYS A 441 -20.24 -16.41 -16.33
N ALA A 442 -20.88 -16.99 -17.34
CA ALA A 442 -20.60 -16.81 -18.75
C ALA A 442 -20.53 -15.33 -19.15
#